data_b823736f9b90b7672b335ba4af3040e7
#
_entry.id   b823736f9b90b7672b335ba4af3040e7
#
_cell.length_a   1.000
_cell.length_b   1.000
_cell.length_c   1.000
_cell.angle_alpha   90.00
_cell.angle_beta   90.00
_cell.angle_gamma   90.00
#
_symmetry.space_group_name_H-M   'P 1'
#
loop_
_entity.id
_entity.type
_entity.pdbx_description
1 polymer ?
#
loop_
_entity_poly.entity_id
_entity_poly.type
_entity_poly.pdbx_seq_one_letter_code
_entity_poly.pdbx_strand_id
1 'polypeptide(L)'
;ADGVDAWLTAIGEKANVAKAKIDAARNAFVNATRGALAANPIRGRITLSGYEGSELLVGRLLVEAGADLRYVGTACPKTALSKDDADWLEARGVEVRYRASLEQDIAAFEEFEPDLAIGTTPVVQHAKQASTPALYFTNLISARPLMGPAGAGSIATVINAAIANKARFDAMTEFFDGVGTGDTAGVWEDKPTVNTAFRKKYAARMNISKNAVDAGEAVGT
;
A
#
# COMPACT_ATOMS: atom_id res chain seq x y z
N ALA A 1 -0.26 11.88 -15.04
CA ALA A 1 -0.65 13.13 -15.73
C ALA A 1 -0.92 12.92 -17.23
N ASP A 2 -0.08 12.13 -17.91
CA ASP A 2 -0.10 12.01 -19.39
C ASP A 2 -1.39 11.34 -19.91
N GLY A 3 -1.93 10.34 -19.22
CA GLY A 3 -3.20 9.70 -19.57
C GLY A 3 -4.40 10.66 -19.48
N VAL A 4 -4.38 11.59 -18.53
CA VAL A 4 -5.42 12.63 -18.41
C VAL A 4 -5.34 13.64 -19.55
N ASP A 5 -4.12 13.96 -19.98
CA ASP A 5 -3.90 14.85 -21.12
C ASP A 5 -4.49 14.27 -22.41
N ALA A 6 -4.17 13.01 -22.72
CA ALA A 6 -4.70 12.32 -23.88
C ALA A 6 -6.24 12.22 -23.82
N TRP A 7 -6.79 11.91 -22.67
CA TRP A 7 -8.23 11.79 -22.47
C TRP A 7 -8.97 13.14 -22.64
N LEU A 8 -8.47 14.20 -22.00
CA LEU A 8 -9.04 15.54 -22.11
C LEU A 8 -8.96 16.06 -23.56
N THR A 9 -7.85 15.82 -24.25
CA THR A 9 -7.67 16.18 -25.65
C THR A 9 -8.70 15.47 -26.51
N ALA A 10 -8.80 14.14 -26.40
CA ALA A 10 -9.72 13.34 -27.20
C ALA A 10 -11.21 13.73 -26.98
N ILE A 11 -11.61 13.96 -25.72
CA ILE A 11 -12.98 14.43 -25.42
C ILE A 11 -13.20 15.86 -25.93
N GLY A 12 -12.23 16.74 -25.71
CA GLY A 12 -12.33 18.12 -26.14
C GLY A 12 -12.47 18.28 -27.65
N GLU A 13 -11.72 17.51 -28.43
CA GLU A 13 -11.84 17.44 -29.88
C GLU A 13 -13.22 16.93 -30.32
N LYS A 14 -13.67 15.83 -29.71
CA LYS A 14 -15.00 15.25 -29.99
C LYS A 14 -16.16 16.21 -29.66
N ALA A 15 -16.02 16.97 -28.59
CA ALA A 15 -16.99 17.93 -28.12
C ALA A 15 -16.81 19.34 -28.72
N ASN A 16 -15.88 19.50 -29.65
CA ASN A 16 -15.53 20.77 -30.31
C ASN A 16 -15.22 21.91 -29.30
N VAL A 17 -14.50 21.58 -28.24
CA VAL A 17 -14.07 22.54 -27.20
C VAL A 17 -12.81 23.24 -27.63
N ALA A 18 -12.74 24.56 -27.44
CA ALA A 18 -11.56 25.33 -27.76
C ALA A 18 -10.31 24.81 -26.99
N LYS A 19 -9.20 24.62 -27.70
CA LYS A 19 -7.93 24.09 -27.16
C LYS A 19 -7.48 24.81 -25.88
N ALA A 20 -7.62 26.13 -25.82
CA ALA A 20 -7.27 26.90 -24.62
C ALA A 20 -8.04 26.47 -23.36
N LYS A 21 -9.30 26.03 -23.48
CA LYS A 21 -10.10 25.51 -22.36
C LYS A 21 -9.62 24.13 -21.94
N ILE A 22 -9.23 23.28 -22.91
CA ILE A 22 -8.66 21.95 -22.65
C ILE A 22 -7.33 22.12 -21.89
N ASP A 23 -6.44 22.97 -22.38
CA ASP A 23 -5.14 23.26 -21.77
C ASP A 23 -5.30 23.84 -20.33
N ALA A 24 -6.24 24.73 -20.10
CA ALA A 24 -6.53 25.28 -18.79
C ALA A 24 -7.04 24.21 -17.81
N ALA A 25 -7.97 23.35 -18.23
CA ALA A 25 -8.49 22.25 -17.43
C ALA A 25 -7.38 21.24 -17.08
N ARG A 26 -6.55 20.86 -18.07
CA ARG A 26 -5.40 19.99 -17.87
C ARG A 26 -4.43 20.55 -16.84
N ASN A 27 -4.02 21.81 -17.00
CA ASN A 27 -3.05 22.44 -16.11
C ASN A 27 -3.59 22.52 -14.68
N ALA A 28 -4.86 22.88 -14.51
CA ALA A 28 -5.50 22.89 -13.19
C ALA A 28 -5.49 21.51 -12.54
N PHE A 29 -5.85 20.46 -13.29
CA PHE A 29 -5.86 19.08 -12.79
C PHE A 29 -4.47 18.56 -12.43
N VAL A 30 -3.47 18.76 -13.29
CA VAL A 30 -2.09 18.34 -13.06
C VAL A 30 -1.50 19.06 -11.84
N ASN A 31 -1.70 20.37 -11.73
CA ASN A 31 -1.20 21.14 -10.58
C ASN A 31 -1.88 20.71 -9.28
N ALA A 32 -3.18 20.48 -9.28
CA ALA A 32 -3.91 20.01 -8.09
C ALA A 32 -3.45 18.60 -7.67
N THR A 33 -3.21 17.69 -8.63
CA THR A 33 -2.69 16.35 -8.34
C THR A 33 -1.28 16.40 -7.75
N ARG A 34 -0.38 17.19 -8.35
CA ARG A 34 0.97 17.39 -7.81
C ARG A 34 0.94 18.02 -6.43
N GLY A 35 0.08 19.00 -6.21
CA GLY A 35 -0.10 19.62 -4.89
C GLY A 35 -0.57 18.62 -3.84
N ALA A 36 -1.55 17.75 -4.18
CA ALA A 36 -2.04 16.70 -3.28
C ALA A 36 -0.96 15.68 -2.90
N LEU A 37 -0.12 15.26 -3.84
CA LEU A 37 1.00 14.36 -3.59
C LEU A 37 2.12 15.04 -2.78
N ALA A 38 2.45 16.28 -3.12
CA ALA A 38 3.48 17.04 -2.41
C ALA A 38 3.10 17.37 -0.96
N ALA A 39 1.81 17.52 -0.67
CA ALA A 39 1.31 17.75 0.68
C ALA A 39 1.43 16.52 1.60
N ASN A 40 1.51 15.32 1.02
CA ASN A 40 1.60 14.07 1.77
C ASN A 40 2.57 13.08 1.08
N PRO A 41 3.87 13.38 1.03
CA PRO A 41 4.84 12.55 0.33
C PRO A 41 4.96 11.18 0.99
N ILE A 42 5.07 10.15 0.16
CA ILE A 42 5.31 8.78 0.62
C ILE A 42 6.81 8.60 0.84
N ARG A 43 7.17 8.08 2.00
CA ARG A 43 8.55 7.78 2.37
C ARG A 43 8.64 6.33 2.82
N GLY A 44 9.19 5.48 1.98
CA GLY A 44 9.37 4.07 2.25
C GLY A 44 9.58 3.27 0.97
N ARG A 45 10.19 2.12 1.13
CA ARG A 45 10.38 1.14 0.06
C ARG A 45 9.10 0.32 -0.09
N ILE A 46 8.65 0.16 -1.34
CA ILE A 46 7.38 -0.52 -1.64
C ILE A 46 7.59 -1.57 -2.72
N THR A 47 6.96 -2.73 -2.55
CA THR A 47 6.68 -3.68 -3.62
C THR A 47 5.18 -3.70 -3.89
N LEU A 48 4.81 -3.78 -5.17
CA LEU A 48 3.44 -3.75 -5.64
C LEU A 48 3.16 -4.93 -6.55
N SER A 49 2.10 -5.67 -6.28
CA SER A 49 1.64 -6.74 -7.17
C SER A 49 0.11 -6.83 -7.24
N GLY A 50 -0.40 -7.37 -8.34
CA GLY A 50 -1.84 -7.52 -8.53
C GLY A 50 -2.22 -8.23 -9.83
N TYR A 51 -3.52 -8.22 -10.12
CA TYR A 51 -4.10 -8.88 -11.30
C TYR A 51 -5.21 -8.04 -11.96
N GLU A 52 -5.32 -6.77 -11.59
CA GLU A 52 -6.40 -5.88 -12.06
C GLU A 52 -6.04 -5.14 -13.36
N GLY A 53 -4.74 -5.10 -13.73
CA GLY A 53 -4.25 -4.37 -14.89
C GLY A 53 -3.97 -2.87 -14.64
N SER A 54 -4.20 -2.38 -13.43
CA SER A 54 -3.93 -0.99 -13.02
C SER A 54 -2.66 -0.82 -12.17
N GLU A 55 -1.91 -1.90 -11.94
CA GLU A 55 -0.72 -1.92 -11.09
C GLU A 55 0.33 -0.91 -11.54
N LEU A 56 0.59 -0.84 -12.85
CA LEU A 56 1.58 0.09 -13.39
C LEU A 56 1.16 1.54 -13.20
N LEU A 57 -0.13 1.84 -13.39
CA LEU A 57 -0.69 3.18 -13.17
C LEU A 57 -0.56 3.60 -11.70
N VAL A 58 -0.90 2.70 -10.78
CA VAL A 58 -0.74 2.91 -9.34
C VAL A 58 0.74 3.04 -9.00
N GLY A 59 1.61 2.20 -9.57
CA GLY A 59 3.06 2.28 -9.41
C GLY A 59 3.61 3.65 -9.80
N ARG A 60 3.19 4.22 -10.95
CA ARG A 60 3.56 5.59 -11.32
C ARG A 60 3.13 6.61 -10.28
N LEU A 61 1.90 6.51 -9.77
CA LEU A 61 1.41 7.41 -8.73
C LEU A 61 2.27 7.33 -7.46
N LEU A 62 2.67 6.14 -7.05
CA LEU A 62 3.53 5.93 -5.88
C LEU A 62 4.90 6.59 -6.06
N VAL A 63 5.53 6.41 -7.21
CA VAL A 63 6.81 7.05 -7.54
C VAL A 63 6.66 8.58 -7.61
N GLU A 64 5.60 9.10 -8.23
CA GLU A 64 5.31 10.54 -8.27
C GLU A 64 5.05 11.12 -6.87
N ALA A 65 4.55 10.30 -5.94
CA ALA A 65 4.37 10.65 -4.53
C ALA A 65 5.66 10.57 -3.69
N GLY A 66 6.77 10.10 -4.27
CA GLY A 66 8.07 10.01 -3.62
C GLY A 66 8.41 8.66 -2.99
N ALA A 67 7.60 7.61 -3.23
CA ALA A 67 7.91 6.26 -2.76
C ALA A 67 9.15 5.68 -3.46
N ASP A 68 9.94 4.90 -2.71
CA ASP A 68 11.00 4.04 -3.24
C ASP A 68 10.36 2.73 -3.75
N LEU A 69 9.68 2.81 -4.90
CA LEU A 69 9.05 1.65 -5.51
C LEU A 69 10.11 0.80 -6.22
N ARG A 70 10.23 -0.48 -5.84
CA ARG A 70 11.25 -1.39 -6.37
C ARG A 70 10.72 -2.40 -7.37
N TYR A 71 9.48 -2.81 -7.21
CA TYR A 71 8.88 -3.87 -8.00
C TYR A 71 7.42 -3.58 -8.30
N VAL A 72 7.00 -3.87 -9.52
CA VAL A 72 5.59 -3.93 -9.92
C VAL A 72 5.34 -5.23 -10.68
N GLY A 73 4.62 -6.16 -10.05
CA GLY A 73 4.11 -7.38 -10.67
C GLY A 73 2.67 -7.23 -11.11
N THR A 74 2.34 -7.68 -12.30
CA THR A 74 0.96 -7.78 -12.77
C THR A 74 0.71 -9.14 -13.42
N ALA A 75 -0.40 -9.80 -13.09
CA ALA A 75 -0.82 -11.03 -13.77
C ALA A 75 -1.28 -10.76 -15.21
N CYS A 76 -1.51 -9.50 -15.57
CA CYS A 76 -1.95 -9.11 -16.89
C CYS A 76 -0.83 -9.19 -17.94
N PRO A 77 -1.15 -9.47 -19.21
CA PRO A 77 -0.17 -9.43 -20.30
C PRO A 77 0.24 -8.00 -20.63
N LYS A 78 1.42 -7.85 -21.21
CA LYS A 78 1.86 -6.57 -21.78
C LYS A 78 0.94 -6.17 -22.94
N THR A 79 0.51 -4.92 -22.94
CA THR A 79 -0.33 -4.34 -23.98
C THR A 79 0.29 -3.03 -24.48
N ALA A 80 -0.19 -2.54 -25.63
CA ALA A 80 0.23 -1.22 -26.13
C ALA A 80 -0.12 -0.09 -25.13
N LEU A 81 -1.22 -0.24 -24.39
CA LEU A 81 -1.67 0.76 -23.42
C LEU A 81 -0.82 0.78 -22.14
N SER A 82 -0.27 -0.36 -21.74
CA SER A 82 0.57 -0.46 -20.55
C SER A 82 2.05 -0.20 -20.79
N LYS A 83 2.46 -0.16 -22.06
CA LYS A 83 3.87 -0.03 -22.43
C LYS A 83 4.51 1.26 -21.91
N ASP A 84 3.85 2.39 -22.10
CA ASP A 84 4.40 3.70 -21.73
C ASP A 84 4.56 3.83 -20.20
N ASP A 85 3.65 3.22 -19.43
CA ASP A 85 3.75 3.18 -17.98
C ASP A 85 4.89 2.28 -17.52
N ALA A 86 5.08 1.13 -18.17
CA ALA A 86 6.20 0.24 -17.88
C ALA A 86 7.55 0.90 -18.20
N ASP A 87 7.70 1.43 -19.41
CA ASP A 87 8.93 2.10 -19.85
C ASP A 87 9.29 3.27 -18.90
N TRP A 88 8.27 4.00 -18.42
CA TRP A 88 8.45 5.10 -17.47
C TRP A 88 8.93 4.62 -16.09
N LEU A 89 8.40 3.51 -15.61
CA LEU A 89 8.79 2.88 -14.33
C LEU A 89 10.19 2.28 -14.42
N GLU A 90 10.46 1.50 -15.48
CA GLU A 90 11.76 0.86 -15.71
C GLU A 90 12.89 1.90 -15.86
N ALA A 91 12.64 3.04 -16.52
CA ALA A 91 13.58 4.16 -16.60
C ALA A 91 13.93 4.78 -15.24
N ARG A 92 13.17 4.46 -14.18
CA ARG A 92 13.40 4.90 -12.79
C ARG A 92 13.91 3.79 -11.88
N GLY A 93 14.33 2.67 -12.45
CA GLY A 93 14.88 1.54 -11.73
C GLY A 93 13.85 0.65 -11.05
N VAL A 94 12.58 0.75 -11.44
CA VAL A 94 11.53 -0.16 -10.96
C VAL A 94 11.54 -1.42 -11.82
N GLU A 95 11.61 -2.57 -11.21
CA GLU A 95 11.43 -3.84 -11.91
C GLU A 95 9.95 -4.05 -12.24
N VAL A 96 9.63 -4.20 -13.55
CA VAL A 96 8.27 -4.45 -14.01
C VAL A 96 8.14 -5.87 -14.54
N ARG A 97 7.21 -6.64 -14.01
CA ARG A 97 6.92 -8.02 -14.43
C ARG A 97 5.48 -8.18 -14.91
N TYR A 98 5.33 -8.54 -16.17
CA TYR A 98 4.06 -8.96 -16.74
C TYR A 98 3.87 -10.46 -16.58
N ARG A 99 2.62 -10.90 -16.41
CA ARG A 99 2.27 -12.29 -16.11
C ARG A 99 3.08 -12.84 -14.94
N ALA A 100 3.29 -11.98 -13.95
CA ALA A 100 4.01 -12.35 -12.74
C ALA A 100 3.31 -13.51 -12.03
N SER A 101 4.10 -14.49 -11.63
CA SER A 101 3.61 -15.57 -10.77
C SER A 101 3.68 -15.16 -9.31
N LEU A 102 2.95 -15.85 -8.44
CA LEU A 102 3.01 -15.63 -7.00
C LEU A 102 4.44 -15.78 -6.44
N GLU A 103 5.17 -16.76 -6.95
CA GLU A 103 6.55 -17.02 -6.54
C GLU A 103 7.47 -15.84 -6.88
N GLN A 104 7.26 -15.21 -8.03
CA GLN A 104 8.00 -14.01 -8.42
C GLN A 104 7.66 -12.80 -7.54
N ASP A 105 6.38 -12.62 -7.20
CA ASP A 105 5.94 -11.55 -6.31
C ASP A 105 6.51 -11.73 -4.88
N ILE A 106 6.55 -12.97 -4.39
CA ILE A 106 7.15 -13.30 -3.09
C ILE A 106 8.67 -13.13 -3.13
N ALA A 107 9.33 -13.61 -4.20
CA ALA A 107 10.78 -13.43 -4.36
C ALA A 107 11.18 -11.95 -4.38
N ALA A 108 10.40 -11.11 -5.07
CA ALA A 108 10.61 -9.66 -5.07
C ALA A 108 10.41 -9.03 -3.67
N PHE A 109 9.44 -9.52 -2.90
CA PHE A 109 9.28 -9.08 -1.51
C PHE A 109 10.51 -9.42 -0.68
N GLU A 110 11.05 -10.63 -0.80
CA GLU A 110 12.23 -11.07 -0.06
C GLU A 110 13.50 -10.35 -0.51
N GLU A 111 13.67 -10.11 -1.82
CA GLU A 111 14.83 -9.42 -2.37
C GLU A 111 14.88 -7.94 -1.98
N PHE A 112 13.74 -7.26 -2.07
CA PHE A 112 13.71 -5.81 -1.86
C PHE A 112 13.41 -5.39 -0.42
N GLU A 113 13.02 -6.30 0.46
CA GLU A 113 12.74 -6.03 1.88
C GLU A 113 11.93 -4.72 2.08
N PRO A 114 10.68 -4.63 1.57
CA PRO A 114 9.93 -3.38 1.58
C PRO A 114 9.47 -2.97 2.99
N ASP A 115 9.28 -1.67 3.19
CA ASP A 115 8.59 -1.13 4.36
C ASP A 115 7.07 -1.36 4.28
N LEU A 116 6.56 -1.57 3.06
CA LEU A 116 5.17 -1.89 2.77
C LEU A 116 5.05 -2.79 1.54
N ALA A 117 4.38 -3.92 1.69
CA ALA A 117 3.95 -4.73 0.56
C ALA A 117 2.51 -4.41 0.18
N ILE A 118 2.27 -4.20 -1.11
CA ILE A 118 0.91 -4.05 -1.66
C ILE A 118 0.70 -5.22 -2.62
N GLY A 119 -0.30 -6.06 -2.38
CA GLY A 119 -0.40 -7.27 -3.20
C GLY A 119 -1.70 -8.04 -3.07
N THR A 120 -1.65 -9.25 -3.62
CA THR A 120 -2.70 -10.25 -3.51
C THR A 120 -2.74 -10.86 -2.12
N THR A 121 -3.78 -11.63 -1.82
CA THR A 121 -3.94 -12.25 -0.49
C THR A 121 -2.72 -13.05 -0.05
N PRO A 122 -2.11 -13.93 -0.88
CA PRO A 122 -0.93 -14.67 -0.45
C PRO A 122 0.29 -13.78 -0.17
N VAL A 123 0.53 -12.75 -0.99
CA VAL A 123 1.61 -11.77 -0.77
C VAL A 123 1.42 -11.02 0.54
N VAL A 124 0.19 -10.57 0.81
CA VAL A 124 -0.14 -9.88 2.08
C VAL A 124 0.04 -10.80 3.29
N GLN A 125 -0.32 -12.07 3.17
CA GLN A 125 -0.11 -13.05 4.25
C GLN A 125 1.38 -13.27 4.49
N HIS A 126 2.17 -13.47 3.44
CA HIS A 126 3.62 -13.64 3.52
C HIS A 126 4.30 -12.43 4.17
N ALA A 127 3.97 -11.22 3.74
CA ALA A 127 4.48 -9.99 4.32
C ALA A 127 4.16 -9.86 5.82
N LYS A 128 2.93 -10.21 6.22
CA LYS A 128 2.53 -10.20 7.64
C LYS A 128 3.28 -11.23 8.48
N GLN A 129 3.58 -12.41 7.93
CA GLN A 129 4.42 -13.41 8.60
C GLN A 129 5.85 -12.89 8.82
N ALA A 130 6.35 -12.09 7.87
CA ALA A 130 7.64 -11.40 7.97
C ALA A 130 7.58 -10.07 8.76
N SER A 131 6.49 -9.79 9.48
CA SER A 131 6.29 -8.55 10.26
C SER A 131 6.32 -7.27 9.42
N THR A 132 6.04 -7.37 8.14
CA THR A 132 5.99 -6.22 7.25
C THR A 132 4.55 -5.75 7.07
N PRO A 133 4.27 -4.45 7.21
CA PRO A 133 2.97 -3.87 6.86
C PRO A 133 2.56 -4.24 5.44
N ALA A 134 1.29 -4.57 5.26
CA ALA A 134 0.81 -4.97 3.95
C ALA A 134 -0.64 -4.51 3.69
N LEU A 135 -0.91 -4.20 2.42
CA LEU A 135 -2.23 -3.79 1.94
C LEU A 135 -2.67 -4.71 0.79
N TYR A 136 -3.96 -5.05 0.79
CA TYR A 136 -4.56 -5.72 -0.36
C TYR A 136 -4.72 -4.73 -1.51
N PHE A 137 -4.17 -5.05 -2.68
CA PHE A 137 -4.25 -4.18 -3.86
C PHE A 137 -5.68 -3.88 -4.25
N THR A 138 -6.52 -4.91 -4.36
CA THR A 138 -7.94 -4.77 -4.70
C THR A 138 -8.68 -3.83 -3.73
N ASN A 139 -8.41 -3.95 -2.42
CA ASN A 139 -9.04 -3.08 -1.43
C ASN A 139 -8.53 -1.63 -1.53
N LEU A 140 -7.27 -1.44 -1.87
CA LEU A 140 -6.68 -0.12 -2.05
C LEU A 140 -7.36 0.64 -3.19
N ILE A 141 -7.61 -0.04 -4.32
CA ILE A 141 -8.18 0.59 -5.52
C ILE A 141 -9.70 0.67 -5.51
N SER A 142 -10.40 -0.27 -4.85
CA SER A 142 -11.87 -0.31 -4.85
C SER A 142 -12.51 0.57 -3.78
N ALA A 143 -11.86 0.74 -2.64
CA ALA A 143 -12.39 1.52 -1.53
C ALA A 143 -12.30 3.04 -1.72
N ARG A 144 -11.58 3.51 -2.75
CA ARG A 144 -11.31 4.94 -2.98
C ARG A 144 -11.26 5.26 -4.46
N PRO A 145 -11.65 6.48 -4.86
CA PRO A 145 -11.44 6.91 -6.22
C PRO A 145 -9.92 6.97 -6.50
N LEU A 146 -9.46 6.28 -7.55
CA LEU A 146 -8.08 6.38 -8.03
C LEU A 146 -7.83 7.65 -8.85
N MET A 147 -8.89 8.27 -9.31
CA MET A 147 -8.85 9.38 -10.25
C MET A 147 -8.74 10.72 -9.53
N GLY A 148 -7.93 11.59 -10.14
CA GLY A 148 -7.87 12.99 -9.76
C GLY A 148 -7.07 13.29 -8.49
N PRO A 149 -7.00 14.58 -8.13
CA PRO A 149 -6.24 15.05 -6.97
C PRO A 149 -6.70 14.42 -5.65
N ALA A 150 -8.00 14.23 -5.48
CA ALA A 150 -8.58 13.60 -4.28
C ALA A 150 -8.15 12.13 -4.14
N GLY A 151 -8.13 11.39 -5.26
CA GLY A 151 -7.66 10.00 -5.29
C GLY A 151 -6.18 9.90 -4.94
N ALA A 152 -5.36 10.72 -5.56
CA ALA A 152 -3.93 10.76 -5.32
C ALA A 152 -3.60 11.06 -3.84
N GLY A 153 -4.21 12.07 -3.25
CA GLY A 153 -4.03 12.43 -1.85
C GLY A 153 -4.53 11.34 -0.89
N SER A 154 -5.67 10.72 -1.20
CA SER A 154 -6.24 9.62 -0.40
C SER A 154 -5.33 8.39 -0.37
N ILE A 155 -4.78 7.98 -1.53
CA ILE A 155 -3.86 6.83 -1.62
C ILE A 155 -2.59 7.12 -0.82
N ALA A 156 -1.98 8.30 -0.98
CA ALA A 156 -0.79 8.68 -0.23
C ALA A 156 -1.03 8.63 1.29
N THR A 157 -2.19 9.10 1.75
CA THR A 157 -2.57 9.04 3.18
C THR A 157 -2.64 7.60 3.70
N VAL A 158 -3.28 6.71 2.95
CA VAL A 158 -3.42 5.30 3.38
C VAL A 158 -2.09 4.58 3.43
N ILE A 159 -1.25 4.81 2.42
CA ILE A 159 0.07 4.20 2.35
C ILE A 159 0.96 4.68 3.49
N ASN A 160 1.01 5.98 3.75
CA ASN A 160 1.75 6.52 4.89
C ASN A 160 1.24 5.99 6.24
N ALA A 161 -0.08 5.87 6.41
CA ALA A 161 -0.66 5.27 7.60
C ALA A 161 -0.29 3.80 7.76
N ALA A 162 -0.23 3.03 6.66
CA ALA A 162 0.20 1.63 6.68
C ALA A 162 1.67 1.49 7.07
N ILE A 163 2.56 2.28 6.47
CA ILE A 163 3.99 2.30 6.81
C ILE A 163 4.20 2.68 8.29
N ALA A 164 3.48 3.68 8.78
CA ALA A 164 3.55 4.11 10.18
C ALA A 164 3.12 3.03 11.20
N ASN A 165 2.39 1.99 10.75
CA ASN A 165 1.96 0.89 11.61
C ASN A 165 3.05 -0.18 11.85
N LYS A 166 4.28 -0.02 11.37
CA LYS A 166 5.38 -1.00 11.53
C LYS A 166 5.54 -1.46 12.97
N ALA A 167 5.55 -0.54 13.93
CA ALA A 167 5.68 -0.89 15.35
C ALA A 167 4.55 -1.81 15.87
N ARG A 168 3.35 -1.74 15.30
CA ARG A 168 2.25 -2.65 15.62
C ARG A 168 2.50 -4.05 15.03
N PHE A 169 3.06 -4.14 13.85
CA PHE A 169 3.44 -5.43 13.25
C PHE A 169 4.56 -6.10 14.04
N ASP A 170 5.56 -5.35 14.47
CA ASP A 170 6.64 -5.87 15.32
C ASP A 170 6.08 -6.41 16.65
N ALA A 171 5.16 -5.66 17.27
CA ALA A 171 4.50 -6.11 18.50
C ALA A 171 3.63 -7.36 18.28
N MET A 172 2.97 -7.50 17.13
CA MET A 172 2.21 -8.71 16.78
C MET A 172 3.13 -9.92 16.61
N THR A 173 4.27 -9.75 15.97
CA THR A 173 5.26 -10.83 15.80
C THR A 173 5.81 -11.27 17.15
N GLU A 174 6.20 -10.33 18.02
CA GLU A 174 6.63 -10.63 19.39
C GLU A 174 5.54 -11.39 20.16
N PHE A 175 4.26 -11.06 19.92
CA PHE A 175 3.12 -11.73 20.57
C PHE A 175 2.94 -13.18 20.11
N PHE A 176 3.10 -13.41 18.79
CA PHE A 176 2.92 -14.72 18.18
C PHE A 176 4.22 -15.54 18.06
N ASP A 177 5.32 -15.02 18.58
CA ASP A 177 6.61 -15.72 18.54
C ASP A 177 6.47 -17.12 19.20
N GLY A 178 6.88 -18.13 18.47
CA GLY A 178 6.76 -19.54 18.87
C GLY A 178 5.36 -20.16 18.70
N VAL A 179 4.36 -19.41 18.26
CA VAL A 179 3.03 -19.97 17.96
C VAL A 179 3.07 -20.74 16.65
N GLY A 180 2.69 -22.03 16.69
CA GLY A 180 2.66 -22.88 15.49
C GLY A 180 4.04 -23.40 15.05
N THR A 181 5.09 -23.21 15.86
CA THR A 181 6.41 -23.79 15.63
C THR A 181 6.59 -25.08 16.45
N GLY A 182 7.20 -26.12 15.88
CA GLY A 182 7.43 -27.41 16.51
C GLY A 182 6.55 -28.54 15.97
N ASP A 183 6.55 -29.69 16.64
CA ASP A 183 5.79 -30.89 16.25
C ASP A 183 4.26 -30.74 16.44
N THR A 184 3.79 -29.59 16.84
CA THR A 184 2.36 -29.31 17.00
C THR A 184 1.72 -28.98 15.66
N ALA A 185 0.90 -29.89 15.19
CA ALA A 185 0.25 -29.86 13.88
C ALA A 185 -0.88 -28.83 13.77
N GLY A 186 -0.66 -27.60 14.15
CA GLY A 186 -1.59 -26.51 13.84
C GLY A 186 -2.31 -25.89 15.04
N VAL A 187 -2.78 -24.69 14.79
CA VAL A 187 -3.46 -23.77 15.74
C VAL A 187 -4.72 -24.37 16.39
N TRP A 188 -5.21 -25.48 15.87
CA TRP A 188 -6.51 -26.04 16.23
C TRP A 188 -6.43 -27.19 17.23
N GLU A 189 -5.28 -27.85 17.35
CA GLU A 189 -5.12 -29.04 18.23
C GLU A 189 -4.53 -28.70 19.59
N ASP A 190 -3.71 -27.64 19.69
CA ASP A 190 -3.14 -27.16 20.94
C ASP A 190 -3.46 -25.69 21.20
N LYS A 191 -3.63 -25.32 22.45
CA LYS A 191 -3.76 -23.91 22.81
C LYS A 191 -2.48 -23.18 22.40
N PRO A 192 -2.57 -22.12 21.58
CA PRO A 192 -1.40 -21.39 21.14
C PRO A 192 -0.56 -20.97 22.36
N THR A 193 0.72 -21.34 22.32
CA THR A 193 1.69 -20.90 23.33
C THR A 193 1.98 -19.43 23.08
N VAL A 194 1.28 -18.56 23.77
CA VAL A 194 1.52 -17.12 23.68
C VAL A 194 2.76 -16.77 24.48
N ASN A 195 3.64 -15.95 23.91
CA ASN A 195 4.81 -15.43 24.60
C ASN A 195 4.43 -14.83 25.96
N THR A 196 4.88 -15.47 27.04
CA THR A 196 4.51 -15.10 28.41
C THR A 196 5.06 -13.73 28.83
N ALA A 197 6.19 -13.30 28.26
CA ALA A 197 6.78 -11.99 28.51
C ALA A 197 5.89 -10.88 27.92
N PHE A 198 5.35 -11.10 26.71
CA PHE A 198 4.42 -10.17 26.07
C PHE A 198 3.11 -10.06 26.87
N ARG A 199 2.54 -11.17 27.34
CA ARG A 199 1.35 -11.16 28.20
C ARG A 199 1.56 -10.33 29.46
N LYS A 200 2.70 -10.48 30.13
CA LYS A 200 3.03 -9.70 31.33
C LYS A 200 3.12 -8.21 31.04
N LYS A 201 3.78 -7.84 29.93
CA LYS A 201 3.92 -6.45 29.48
C LYS A 201 2.57 -5.80 29.17
N TYR A 202 1.66 -6.52 28.48
CA TYR A 202 0.32 -6.02 28.16
C TYR A 202 -0.62 -6.02 29.35
N ALA A 203 -0.58 -7.03 30.21
CA ALA A 203 -1.37 -7.06 31.43
C ALA A 203 -1.03 -5.88 32.37
N ALA A 204 0.27 -5.53 32.48
CA ALA A 204 0.69 -4.36 33.23
C ALA A 204 0.13 -3.05 32.64
N ARG A 205 0.13 -2.91 31.30
CA ARG A 205 -0.46 -1.73 30.62
C ARG A 205 -1.98 -1.65 30.81
N MET A 206 -2.69 -2.77 30.69
CA MET A 206 -4.14 -2.81 30.90
C MET A 206 -4.54 -2.49 32.34
N ASN A 207 -3.76 -2.95 33.32
CA ASN A 207 -3.99 -2.62 34.73
C ASN A 207 -3.75 -1.13 35.04
N ILE A 208 -2.77 -0.49 34.40
CA ILE A 208 -2.54 0.96 34.50
C ILE A 208 -3.74 1.71 33.91
N SER A 209 -4.29 1.27 32.77
CA SER A 209 -5.46 1.88 32.16
C SER A 209 -6.72 1.72 33.02
N LYS A 210 -6.96 0.55 33.62
CA LYS A 210 -8.07 0.34 34.55
C LYS A 210 -7.95 1.22 35.78
N ASN A 211 -6.80 1.26 36.42
CA ASN A 211 -6.58 2.10 37.61
C ASN A 211 -6.76 3.59 37.32
N ALA A 212 -6.48 4.05 36.10
CA ALA A 212 -6.70 5.42 35.68
C ALA A 212 -8.20 5.75 35.47
N VAL A 213 -8.99 4.79 34.98
CA VAL A 213 -10.45 4.92 34.82
C VAL A 213 -11.13 4.91 36.19
N ASP A 214 -10.76 3.95 37.06
CA ASP A 214 -11.34 3.84 38.40
C ASP A 214 -11.00 5.05 39.31
N ALA A 215 -9.82 5.68 39.09
CA ALA A 215 -9.45 6.92 39.78
C ALA A 215 -10.20 8.15 39.24
N GLY A 216 -10.62 8.17 37.97
CA GLY A 216 -11.41 9.22 37.37
C GLY A 216 -12.87 9.22 37.82
N GLU A 217 -13.45 8.06 38.09
CA GLU A 217 -14.83 7.93 38.59
C GLU A 217 -14.96 8.27 40.09
N ALA A 218 -13.87 8.14 40.85
CA ALA A 218 -13.87 8.47 42.29
C ALA A 218 -13.81 9.98 42.61
N VAL A 219 -13.56 10.83 41.60
CA VAL A 219 -13.47 12.30 41.75
C VAL A 219 -14.76 13.02 41.30
N GLY A 220 -15.77 12.27 40.81
CA GLY A 220 -17.03 12.77 40.26
C GLY A 220 -18.28 12.58 41.11
N THR A 221 -18.14 12.34 42.43
CA THR A 221 -19.29 12.29 43.37
C THR A 221 -19.23 13.41 44.40
#